data_9bfc5fca9622e3910a65e6407284d398
#
_entry.id   9bfc5fca9622e3910a65e6407284d398
#
_cell.length_a   1.000
_cell.length_b   1.000
_cell.length_c   1.000
_cell.angle_alpha   90.00
_cell.angle_beta   90.00
_cell.angle_gamma   90.00
#
_symmetry.space_group_name_H-M   'P 1'
#
loop_
_entity.id
_entity.type
_entity.pdbx_description
1 polymer ?
#
loop_
_entity_poly.entity_id
_entity_poly.type
_entity_poly.pdbx_seq_one_letter_code
_entity_poly.pdbx_strand_id
1 'polypeptide(L)'
;FPADYHGKDVAGKQADFLVTVKKIEAAHLPEINEAFAKSLGIADASVDGLRADIRKNLEREVKFRLMAKNKTAVMDALVAHAELDLPKSSVQAELDRMVEGARAELKSRGIKDADKAPIPDEVFRPQAERRVRLGLVVAELVRANNLQAKPEQLQAHIEEMSQSYEKPAEVMRWYLSDRQRMAEVEAVVIESNVTAHVLGLAKVSD
;
A
#
# COMPACT_ATOMS: atom_id res chain seq x y z
N PHE A 1 22.46 -30.61 13.73
CA PHE A 1 22.23 -29.17 13.72
C PHE A 1 23.41 -28.49 13.01
N PRO A 2 23.20 -27.51 12.13
CA PRO A 2 24.28 -26.74 11.51
C PRO A 2 25.15 -26.01 12.53
N ALA A 3 26.39 -25.70 12.17
CA ALA A 3 27.31 -25.02 13.08
C ALA A 3 26.86 -23.58 13.44
N ASP A 4 26.10 -22.95 12.55
CA ASP A 4 25.51 -21.62 12.71
C ASP A 4 24.08 -21.62 13.25
N TYR A 5 23.61 -22.74 13.79
CA TYR A 5 22.29 -22.87 14.36
C TYR A 5 22.09 -21.90 15.53
N HIS A 6 20.96 -21.21 15.56
CA HIS A 6 20.67 -20.15 16.54
C HIS A 6 20.64 -20.64 18.00
N GLY A 7 20.36 -21.93 18.25
CA GLY A 7 20.43 -22.56 19.56
C GLY A 7 21.87 -22.98 19.88
N LYS A 8 22.63 -22.12 20.56
CA LYS A 8 24.06 -22.34 20.85
C LYS A 8 24.37 -23.66 21.54
N ASP A 9 23.44 -24.17 22.35
CA ASP A 9 23.64 -25.43 23.12
C ASP A 9 23.61 -26.68 22.24
N VAL A 10 23.05 -26.60 21.03
CA VAL A 10 22.90 -27.72 20.08
C VAL A 10 23.60 -27.47 18.75
N ALA A 11 24.11 -26.27 18.50
CA ALA A 11 24.83 -25.92 17.28
C ALA A 11 26.02 -26.87 17.04
N GLY A 12 26.16 -27.39 15.83
CA GLY A 12 27.20 -28.33 15.44
C GLY A 12 27.08 -29.76 16.04
N LYS A 13 26.03 -30.03 16.85
CA LYS A 13 25.84 -31.38 17.44
C LYS A 13 24.96 -32.24 16.54
N GLN A 14 25.21 -33.53 16.55
CA GLN A 14 24.39 -34.55 15.95
C GLN A 14 23.29 -34.97 16.93
N ALA A 15 22.07 -35.16 16.44
CA ALA A 15 20.96 -35.69 17.21
C ALA A 15 20.20 -36.74 16.40
N ASP A 16 19.80 -37.82 17.06
CA ASP A 16 18.96 -38.85 16.47
C ASP A 16 17.52 -38.63 16.88
N PHE A 17 16.61 -38.54 15.86
CA PHE A 17 15.19 -38.35 16.08
C PHE A 17 14.41 -39.59 15.71
N LEU A 18 13.72 -40.21 16.67
CA LEU A 18 12.75 -41.27 16.42
C LEU A 18 11.40 -40.61 16.08
N VAL A 19 11.00 -40.67 14.81
CA VAL A 19 9.76 -40.04 14.33
C VAL A 19 8.73 -41.12 14.05
N THR A 20 7.56 -41.01 14.70
CA THR A 20 6.39 -41.85 14.41
C THR A 20 5.35 -41.05 13.68
N VAL A 21 5.05 -41.40 12.43
CA VAL A 21 3.97 -40.77 11.65
C VAL A 21 2.64 -41.22 12.23
N LYS A 22 1.86 -40.26 12.76
CA LYS A 22 0.53 -40.51 13.35
C LYS A 22 -0.58 -40.41 12.34
N LYS A 23 -0.47 -39.52 11.35
CA LYS A 23 -1.50 -39.26 10.35
C LYS A 23 -0.85 -38.71 9.08
N ILE A 24 -1.32 -39.17 7.94
CA ILE A 24 -0.99 -38.63 6.62
C ILE A 24 -2.29 -38.10 6.03
N GLU A 25 -2.29 -36.87 5.61
CA GLU A 25 -3.44 -36.21 4.97
C GLU A 25 -3.03 -35.75 3.57
N ALA A 26 -3.94 -35.96 2.62
CA ALA A 26 -3.80 -35.44 1.27
C ALA A 26 -4.92 -34.43 0.99
N ALA A 27 -4.60 -33.33 0.32
CA ALA A 27 -5.60 -32.37 -0.11
C ALA A 27 -6.48 -33.01 -1.20
N HIS A 28 -7.80 -33.02 -0.98
CA HIS A 28 -8.79 -33.38 -1.99
C HIS A 28 -9.38 -32.10 -2.57
N LEU A 29 -9.01 -31.78 -3.82
CA LEU A 29 -9.51 -30.61 -4.51
C LEU A 29 -10.90 -30.92 -5.10
N PRO A 30 -11.91 -30.06 -4.88
CA PRO A 30 -13.22 -30.24 -5.49
C PRO A 30 -13.13 -30.03 -7.01
N GLU A 31 -14.04 -30.68 -7.74
CA GLU A 31 -14.19 -30.40 -9.16
C GLU A 31 -14.73 -28.99 -9.40
N ILE A 32 -14.21 -28.33 -10.44
CA ILE A 32 -14.68 -27.01 -10.88
C ILE A 32 -15.97 -27.19 -11.66
N ASN A 33 -17.09 -27.17 -10.95
CA ASN A 33 -18.43 -27.36 -11.48
C ASN A 33 -19.40 -26.29 -10.93
N GLU A 34 -20.67 -26.36 -11.30
CA GLU A 34 -21.69 -25.41 -10.83
C GLU A 34 -21.85 -25.38 -9.31
N ALA A 35 -21.74 -26.54 -8.63
CA ALA A 35 -21.79 -26.58 -7.16
C ALA A 35 -20.61 -25.83 -6.52
N PHE A 36 -19.43 -25.95 -7.11
CA PHE A 36 -18.25 -25.19 -6.68
C PHE A 36 -18.41 -23.68 -6.92
N ALA A 37 -18.87 -23.28 -8.12
CA ALA A 37 -19.14 -21.88 -8.44
C ALA A 37 -20.18 -21.27 -7.47
N LYS A 38 -21.23 -22.00 -7.16
CA LYS A 38 -22.24 -21.59 -6.18
C LYS A 38 -21.68 -21.44 -4.77
N SER A 39 -20.79 -22.33 -4.35
CA SER A 39 -20.14 -22.26 -3.03
C SER A 39 -19.26 -21.02 -2.86
N LEU A 40 -18.75 -20.46 -3.97
CA LEU A 40 -17.98 -19.21 -4.04
C LEU A 40 -18.86 -17.97 -4.19
N GLY A 41 -20.19 -18.10 -4.18
CA GLY A 41 -21.11 -16.97 -4.24
C GLY A 41 -21.33 -16.39 -5.64
N ILE A 42 -21.00 -17.15 -6.70
CA ILE A 42 -21.26 -16.72 -8.08
C ILE A 42 -22.76 -16.70 -8.35
N ALA A 43 -23.29 -15.54 -8.76
CA ALA A 43 -24.73 -15.27 -8.82
C ALA A 43 -25.51 -16.22 -9.76
N ASP A 44 -24.92 -16.56 -10.91
CA ASP A 44 -25.50 -17.48 -11.89
C ASP A 44 -25.10 -18.95 -11.67
N ALA A 45 -24.29 -19.21 -10.63
CA ALA A 45 -23.74 -20.52 -10.28
C ALA A 45 -23.03 -21.22 -11.46
N SER A 46 -22.62 -20.52 -12.49
CA SER A 46 -21.98 -21.09 -13.68
C SER A 46 -20.44 -21.08 -13.58
N VAL A 47 -19.79 -22.03 -14.22
CA VAL A 47 -18.34 -22.08 -14.33
C VAL A 47 -17.82 -20.91 -15.18
N ASP A 48 -18.58 -20.49 -16.18
CA ASP A 48 -18.21 -19.34 -17.02
C ASP A 48 -18.36 -18.02 -16.26
N GLY A 49 -19.38 -17.87 -15.42
CA GLY A 49 -19.52 -16.75 -14.48
C GLY A 49 -18.34 -16.69 -13.50
N LEU A 50 -17.94 -17.83 -12.93
CA LEU A 50 -16.76 -17.92 -12.08
C LEU A 50 -15.48 -17.46 -12.80
N ARG A 51 -15.27 -17.90 -14.03
CA ARG A 51 -14.11 -17.48 -14.85
C ARG A 51 -14.14 -15.99 -15.16
N ALA A 52 -15.33 -15.46 -15.49
CA ALA A 52 -15.50 -14.03 -15.74
C ALA A 52 -15.20 -13.19 -14.49
N ASP A 53 -15.67 -13.61 -13.32
CA ASP A 53 -15.39 -12.94 -12.06
C ASP A 53 -13.91 -12.96 -11.70
N ILE A 54 -13.26 -14.13 -11.82
CA ILE A 54 -11.81 -14.25 -11.61
C ILE A 54 -11.04 -13.34 -12.56
N ARG A 55 -11.39 -13.32 -13.86
CA ARG A 55 -10.76 -12.45 -14.85
C ARG A 55 -10.90 -10.97 -14.47
N LYS A 56 -12.10 -10.54 -14.11
CA LYS A 56 -12.38 -9.17 -13.67
C LYS A 56 -11.55 -8.79 -12.45
N ASN A 57 -11.40 -9.69 -11.48
CA ASN A 57 -10.60 -9.47 -10.28
C ASN A 57 -9.11 -9.36 -10.63
N LEU A 58 -8.59 -10.22 -11.50
CA LEU A 58 -7.19 -10.17 -11.95
C LEU A 58 -6.89 -8.90 -12.76
N GLU A 59 -7.77 -8.50 -13.67
CA GLU A 59 -7.63 -7.26 -14.45
C GLU A 59 -7.60 -6.03 -13.53
N ARG A 60 -8.45 -6.01 -12.49
CA ARG A 60 -8.43 -4.95 -11.47
C ARG A 60 -7.13 -4.97 -10.68
N GLU A 61 -6.64 -6.13 -10.28
CA GLU A 61 -5.35 -6.24 -9.57
C GLU A 61 -4.18 -5.75 -10.41
N VAL A 62 -4.12 -6.13 -11.69
CA VAL A 62 -3.12 -5.66 -12.65
C VAL A 62 -3.19 -4.14 -12.80
N LYS A 63 -4.40 -3.59 -12.97
CA LYS A 63 -4.61 -2.13 -13.02
C LYS A 63 -4.00 -1.43 -11.81
N PHE A 64 -4.32 -1.89 -10.60
CA PHE A 64 -3.80 -1.27 -9.37
C PHE A 64 -2.29 -1.41 -9.23
N ARG A 65 -1.72 -2.55 -9.58
CA ARG A 65 -0.26 -2.76 -9.56
C ARG A 65 0.46 -1.86 -10.55
N LEU A 66 -0.07 -1.71 -11.76
CA LEU A 66 0.48 -0.79 -12.77
C LEU A 66 0.36 0.67 -12.32
N MET A 67 -0.77 1.07 -11.77
CA MET A 67 -0.94 2.43 -11.22
C MET A 67 0.07 2.71 -10.10
N ALA A 68 0.26 1.79 -9.18
CA ALA A 68 1.23 1.92 -8.09
C ALA A 68 2.67 2.00 -8.61
N LYS A 69 3.04 1.14 -9.57
CA LYS A 69 4.36 1.16 -10.22
C LYS A 69 4.61 2.49 -10.93
N ASN A 70 3.66 2.93 -11.74
CA ASN A 70 3.76 4.17 -12.48
C ASN A 70 3.83 5.39 -11.54
N LYS A 71 3.00 5.41 -10.48
CA LYS A 71 3.06 6.46 -9.46
C LYS A 71 4.45 6.53 -8.83
N THR A 72 4.99 5.40 -8.38
CA THR A 72 6.32 5.37 -7.78
C THR A 72 7.38 5.90 -8.74
N ALA A 73 7.40 5.43 -9.99
CA ALA A 73 8.36 5.88 -11.00
C ALA A 73 8.26 7.38 -11.28
N VAL A 74 7.04 7.91 -11.40
CA VAL A 74 6.80 9.36 -11.60
C VAL A 74 7.28 10.16 -10.40
N MET A 75 6.91 9.75 -9.18
CA MET A 75 7.30 10.49 -7.96
C MET A 75 8.83 10.46 -7.75
N ASP A 76 9.48 9.33 -8.06
CA ASP A 76 10.95 9.22 -8.01
C ASP A 76 11.62 10.12 -9.05
N ALA A 77 11.11 10.15 -10.27
CA ALA A 77 11.61 11.03 -11.33
C ALA A 77 11.43 12.52 -10.95
N LEU A 78 10.26 12.90 -10.40
CA LEU A 78 10.04 14.26 -9.94
C LEU A 78 11.03 14.69 -8.85
N VAL A 79 11.29 13.83 -7.88
CA VAL A 79 12.29 14.10 -6.82
C VAL A 79 13.70 14.21 -7.39
N ALA A 80 14.06 13.32 -8.32
CA ALA A 80 15.40 13.27 -8.92
C ALA A 80 15.72 14.51 -9.79
N HIS A 81 14.71 15.09 -10.44
CA HIS A 81 14.88 16.25 -11.33
C HIS A 81 14.53 17.60 -10.68
N ALA A 82 14.02 17.58 -9.44
CA ALA A 82 13.67 18.80 -8.75
C ALA A 82 14.89 19.45 -8.09
N GLU A 83 15.31 20.56 -8.65
CA GLU A 83 16.37 21.44 -8.08
C GLU A 83 15.71 22.55 -7.27
N LEU A 84 15.59 22.36 -5.96
CA LEU A 84 15.05 23.35 -5.05
C LEU A 84 15.68 23.25 -3.66
N ASP A 85 15.83 24.40 -3.01
CA ASP A 85 16.23 24.47 -1.62
C ASP A 85 15.08 24.09 -0.69
N LEU A 86 15.36 23.22 0.25
CA LEU A 86 14.34 22.75 1.20
C LEU A 86 14.29 23.67 2.41
N PRO A 87 13.10 24.18 2.78
CA PRO A 87 12.94 24.95 4.02
C PRO A 87 13.30 24.08 5.23
N LYS A 88 14.29 24.50 6.02
CA LYS A 88 14.76 23.77 7.20
C LYS A 88 13.64 23.47 8.20
N SER A 89 12.72 24.42 8.39
CA SER A 89 11.56 24.25 9.27
C SER A 89 10.62 23.13 8.80
N SER A 90 10.40 23.00 7.50
CA SER A 90 9.55 21.94 6.94
C SER A 90 10.20 20.57 7.09
N VAL A 91 11.52 20.49 6.85
CA VAL A 91 12.27 19.24 7.05
C VAL A 91 12.24 18.83 8.51
N GLN A 92 12.46 19.79 9.46
CA GLN A 92 12.41 19.48 10.88
C GLN A 92 11.00 19.02 11.33
N ALA A 93 9.95 19.69 10.88
CA ALA A 93 8.58 19.28 11.19
C ALA A 93 8.25 17.89 10.65
N GLU A 94 8.80 17.49 9.49
CA GLU A 94 8.62 16.14 8.97
C GLU A 94 9.43 15.12 9.77
N LEU A 95 10.66 15.44 10.17
CA LEU A 95 11.47 14.61 11.07
C LEU A 95 10.75 14.34 12.38
N ASP A 96 10.25 15.38 13.03
CA ASP A 96 9.52 15.25 14.29
C ASP A 96 8.32 14.30 14.15
N ARG A 97 7.53 14.44 13.08
CA ARG A 97 6.41 13.53 12.79
C ARG A 97 6.85 12.07 12.58
N MET A 98 7.98 11.87 11.87
CA MET A 98 8.51 10.51 11.63
C MET A 98 9.00 9.85 12.91
N VAL A 99 9.69 10.62 13.77
CA VAL A 99 10.16 10.15 15.09
C VAL A 99 8.98 9.82 15.99
N GLU A 100 7.95 10.68 16.03
CA GLU A 100 6.73 10.39 16.80
C GLU A 100 6.01 9.15 16.30
N GLY A 101 5.88 8.98 14.99
CA GLY A 101 5.30 7.78 14.37
C GLY A 101 6.07 6.51 14.75
N ALA A 102 7.41 6.55 14.71
CA ALA A 102 8.25 5.43 15.10
C ALA A 102 8.09 5.08 16.59
N ARG A 103 8.01 6.10 17.46
CA ARG A 103 7.74 5.88 18.89
C ARG A 103 6.36 5.26 19.14
N ALA A 104 5.35 5.74 18.43
CA ALA A 104 4.00 5.18 18.50
C ALA A 104 3.96 3.70 18.07
N GLU A 105 4.72 3.35 17.03
CA GLU A 105 4.85 1.97 16.57
C GLU A 105 5.57 1.08 17.60
N LEU A 106 6.66 1.55 18.20
CA LEU A 106 7.36 0.84 19.28
C LEU A 106 6.43 0.59 20.47
N LYS A 107 5.62 1.59 20.82
CA LYS A 107 4.63 1.48 21.88
C LYS A 107 3.54 0.46 21.57
N SER A 108 3.05 0.41 20.33
CA SER A 108 2.05 -0.57 19.90
C SER A 108 2.58 -2.01 19.94
N ARG A 109 3.89 -2.19 19.77
CA ARG A 109 4.60 -3.47 19.90
C ARG A 109 4.91 -3.84 21.38
N GLY A 110 4.46 -3.04 22.33
CA GLY A 110 4.62 -3.30 23.77
C GLY A 110 6.02 -3.00 24.32
N ILE A 111 6.84 -2.23 23.60
CA ILE A 111 8.17 -1.83 24.07
C ILE A 111 8.00 -0.79 25.19
N LYS A 112 8.55 -1.09 26.36
CA LYS A 112 8.56 -0.17 27.50
C LYS A 112 9.44 1.04 27.22
N ASP A 113 9.02 2.21 27.73
CA ASP A 113 9.73 3.50 27.54
C ASP A 113 9.93 3.92 26.07
N ALA A 114 9.07 3.45 25.15
CA ALA A 114 9.12 3.80 23.73
C ALA A 114 9.14 5.32 23.48
N ASP A 115 8.44 6.09 24.33
CA ASP A 115 8.38 7.56 24.24
C ASP A 115 9.75 8.22 24.47
N LYS A 116 10.66 7.54 25.18
CA LYS A 116 12.03 8.01 25.47
C LYS A 116 13.10 7.32 24.61
N ALA A 117 12.68 6.47 23.67
CA ALA A 117 13.63 5.78 22.81
C ALA A 117 14.49 6.79 22.05
N PRO A 118 15.83 6.71 22.13
CA PRO A 118 16.72 7.58 21.38
C PRO A 118 16.67 7.17 19.92
N ILE A 119 15.94 7.93 19.12
CA ILE A 119 15.86 7.74 17.68
C ILE A 119 16.62 8.92 17.04
N PRO A 120 17.82 8.69 16.47
CA PRO A 120 18.59 9.76 15.84
C PRO A 120 17.86 10.31 14.61
N ASP A 121 17.82 11.63 14.47
CA ASP A 121 17.21 12.32 13.32
C ASP A 121 17.83 11.90 11.98
N GLU A 122 19.12 11.58 12.00
CA GLU A 122 19.90 11.18 10.82
C GLU A 122 19.31 9.94 10.14
N VAL A 123 18.65 9.05 10.90
CA VAL A 123 18.00 7.85 10.37
C VAL A 123 16.87 8.22 9.40
N PHE A 124 16.12 9.27 9.74
CA PHE A 124 14.94 9.68 8.95
C PHE A 124 15.21 10.89 8.04
N ARG A 125 16.31 11.59 8.22
CA ARG A 125 16.61 12.83 7.46
C ARG A 125 16.51 12.67 5.95
N PRO A 126 17.11 11.63 5.30
CA PRO A 126 16.99 11.49 3.84
C PRO A 126 15.55 11.30 3.39
N GLN A 127 14.75 10.57 4.18
CA GLN A 127 13.35 10.33 3.86
C GLN A 127 12.48 11.57 4.11
N ALA A 128 12.76 12.34 5.16
CA ALA A 128 12.08 13.59 5.45
C ALA A 128 12.34 14.62 4.35
N GLU A 129 13.60 14.81 3.95
CA GLU A 129 13.98 15.69 2.84
C GLU A 129 13.30 15.28 1.53
N ARG A 130 13.27 13.97 1.23
CA ARG A 130 12.56 13.44 0.06
C ARG A 130 11.06 13.75 0.10
N ARG A 131 10.41 13.58 1.25
CA ARG A 131 8.97 13.87 1.41
C ARG A 131 8.67 15.35 1.27
N VAL A 132 9.47 16.21 1.88
CA VAL A 132 9.32 17.67 1.77
C VAL A 132 9.53 18.12 0.33
N ARG A 133 10.58 17.64 -0.34
CA ARG A 133 10.85 17.93 -1.75
C ARG A 133 9.68 17.53 -2.63
N LEU A 134 9.22 16.28 -2.51
CA LEU A 134 8.10 15.77 -3.28
C LEU A 134 6.83 16.59 -3.03
N GLY A 135 6.52 16.92 -1.78
CA GLY A 135 5.35 17.73 -1.42
C GLY A 135 5.37 19.11 -2.07
N LEU A 136 6.52 19.78 -2.08
CA LEU A 136 6.65 21.09 -2.72
C LEU A 136 6.51 21.00 -4.24
N VAL A 137 7.12 20.00 -4.87
CA VAL A 137 7.00 19.79 -6.34
C VAL A 137 5.58 19.46 -6.74
N VAL A 138 4.92 18.54 -6.02
CA VAL A 138 3.53 18.16 -6.28
C VAL A 138 2.60 19.36 -6.10
N ALA A 139 2.76 20.12 -5.02
CA ALA A 139 1.95 21.33 -4.78
C ALA A 139 2.07 22.34 -5.93
N GLU A 140 3.29 22.56 -6.43
CA GLU A 140 3.51 23.46 -7.56
C GLU A 140 2.92 22.91 -8.86
N LEU A 141 3.07 21.63 -9.17
CA LEU A 141 2.47 21.00 -10.34
C LEU A 141 0.93 21.09 -10.30
N VAL A 142 0.33 20.84 -9.15
CA VAL A 142 -1.11 20.94 -8.94
C VAL A 142 -1.58 22.38 -9.20
N ARG A 143 -0.88 23.37 -8.66
CA ARG A 143 -1.20 24.79 -8.83
C ARG A 143 -1.06 25.24 -10.28
N ALA A 144 0.06 24.91 -10.92
CA ALA A 144 0.40 25.39 -12.27
C ALA A 144 -0.46 24.76 -13.36
N ASN A 145 -0.92 23.51 -13.16
CA ASN A 145 -1.64 22.73 -14.17
C ASN A 145 -3.09 22.44 -13.80
N ASN A 146 -3.63 23.04 -12.73
CA ASN A 146 -5.01 22.85 -12.27
C ASN A 146 -5.37 21.37 -12.04
N LEU A 147 -4.49 20.63 -11.32
CA LEU A 147 -4.63 19.20 -11.08
C LEU A 147 -5.33 18.88 -9.75
N GLN A 148 -6.07 19.83 -9.17
CA GLN A 148 -6.86 19.61 -7.96
C GLN A 148 -7.86 18.46 -8.17
N ALA A 149 -8.16 17.76 -7.08
CA ALA A 149 -9.20 16.74 -7.10
C ALA A 149 -10.58 17.38 -7.35
N LYS A 150 -11.31 16.88 -8.33
CA LYS A 150 -12.68 17.31 -8.61
C LYS A 150 -13.67 16.43 -7.83
N PRO A 151 -14.83 16.97 -7.42
CA PRO A 151 -15.85 16.19 -6.69
C PRO A 151 -16.21 14.87 -7.37
N GLU A 152 -16.34 14.88 -8.70
CA GLU A 152 -16.69 13.69 -9.47
C GLU A 152 -15.60 12.62 -9.40
N GLN A 153 -14.32 13.03 -9.34
CA GLN A 153 -13.19 12.10 -9.21
C GLN A 153 -13.14 11.48 -7.82
N LEU A 154 -13.44 12.26 -6.78
CA LEU A 154 -13.51 11.76 -5.39
C LEU A 154 -14.62 10.71 -5.27
N GLN A 155 -15.80 11.03 -5.79
CA GLN A 155 -16.93 10.10 -5.78
C GLN A 155 -16.60 8.81 -6.54
N ALA A 156 -16.08 8.92 -7.77
CA ALA A 156 -15.71 7.77 -8.59
C ALA A 156 -14.65 6.89 -7.91
N HIS A 157 -13.66 7.50 -7.24
CA HIS A 157 -12.65 6.76 -6.52
C HIS A 157 -13.23 5.99 -5.32
N ILE A 158 -14.11 6.62 -4.52
CA ILE A 158 -14.78 5.97 -3.39
C ILE A 158 -15.69 4.85 -3.90
N GLU A 159 -16.41 5.05 -5.00
CA GLU A 159 -17.23 4.01 -5.64
C GLU A 159 -16.40 2.81 -6.08
N GLU A 160 -15.26 3.04 -6.78
CA GLU A 160 -14.37 1.97 -7.21
C GLU A 160 -13.80 1.17 -6.02
N MET A 161 -13.40 1.85 -4.96
CA MET A 161 -12.92 1.20 -3.73
C MET A 161 -14.01 0.38 -3.04
N SER A 162 -15.23 0.93 -2.98
CA SER A 162 -16.35 0.31 -2.26
C SER A 162 -16.86 -0.97 -2.91
N GLN A 163 -16.70 -1.11 -4.24
CA GLN A 163 -17.13 -2.31 -4.99
C GLN A 163 -16.47 -3.62 -4.51
N SER A 164 -15.35 -3.54 -3.79
CA SER A 164 -14.67 -4.71 -3.23
C SER A 164 -15.28 -5.22 -1.92
N TYR A 165 -16.25 -4.50 -1.37
CA TYR A 165 -16.87 -4.81 -0.10
C TYR A 165 -18.26 -5.39 -0.28
N GLU A 166 -18.69 -6.21 0.67
CA GLU A 166 -20.02 -6.83 0.69
C GLU A 166 -21.16 -5.80 0.70
N LYS A 167 -20.90 -4.61 1.31
CA LYS A 167 -21.87 -3.52 1.47
C LYS A 167 -21.31 -2.17 0.98
N PRO A 168 -21.21 -1.97 -0.33
CA PRO A 168 -20.59 -0.76 -0.92
C PRO A 168 -21.19 0.55 -0.39
N ALA A 169 -22.50 0.63 -0.23
CA ALA A 169 -23.18 1.83 0.23
C ALA A 169 -22.84 2.23 1.69
N GLU A 170 -22.52 1.26 2.55
CA GLU A 170 -22.07 1.54 3.92
C GLU A 170 -20.65 2.10 3.91
N VAL A 171 -19.77 1.55 3.06
CA VAL A 171 -18.39 2.03 2.90
C VAL A 171 -18.37 3.45 2.34
N MET A 172 -19.17 3.73 1.32
CA MET A 172 -19.30 5.09 0.79
C MET A 172 -19.73 6.09 1.86
N ARG A 173 -20.77 5.77 2.63
CA ARG A 173 -21.22 6.63 3.75
C ARG A 173 -20.13 6.82 4.79
N TRP A 174 -19.36 5.80 5.09
CA TRP A 174 -18.27 5.86 6.06
C TRP A 174 -17.16 6.84 5.60
N TYR A 175 -16.79 6.85 4.33
CA TYR A 175 -15.83 7.84 3.80
C TYR A 175 -16.42 9.25 3.83
N LEU A 176 -17.65 9.44 3.33
CA LEU A 176 -18.28 10.75 3.21
C LEU A 176 -18.62 11.40 4.57
N SER A 177 -18.70 10.61 5.64
CA SER A 177 -19.05 11.11 6.99
C SER A 177 -17.88 11.73 7.74
N ASP A 178 -16.65 11.63 7.26
CA ASP A 178 -15.46 12.05 7.99
C ASP A 178 -14.54 12.90 7.10
N ARG A 179 -14.24 14.10 7.56
CA ARG A 179 -13.43 15.06 6.81
C ARG A 179 -11.98 14.61 6.65
N GLN A 180 -11.42 13.90 7.60
CA GLN A 180 -10.06 13.41 7.53
C GLN A 180 -9.94 12.30 6.48
N ARG A 181 -10.89 11.36 6.45
CA ARG A 181 -10.94 10.31 5.42
C ARG A 181 -11.12 10.88 4.03
N MET A 182 -11.96 11.91 3.89
CA MET A 182 -12.10 12.62 2.61
C MET A 182 -10.81 13.28 2.17
N ALA A 183 -10.03 13.86 3.09
CA ALA A 183 -8.72 14.44 2.77
C ALA A 183 -7.71 13.39 2.31
N GLU A 184 -7.77 12.16 2.87
CA GLU A 184 -6.95 11.03 2.41
C GLU A 184 -7.31 10.61 0.98
N VAL A 185 -8.61 10.53 0.66
CA VAL A 185 -9.09 10.25 -0.69
C VAL A 185 -8.67 11.36 -1.66
N GLU A 186 -8.79 12.62 -1.26
CA GLU A 186 -8.38 13.77 -2.05
C GLU A 186 -6.88 13.70 -2.39
N ALA A 187 -6.03 13.38 -1.44
CA ALA A 187 -4.60 13.22 -1.65
C ALA A 187 -4.31 12.12 -2.70
N VAL A 188 -4.99 10.97 -2.63
CA VAL A 188 -4.82 9.89 -3.61
C VAL A 188 -5.27 10.31 -5.01
N VAL A 189 -6.38 11.04 -5.14
CA VAL A 189 -6.87 11.54 -6.43
C VAL A 189 -5.91 12.59 -7.01
N ILE A 190 -5.38 13.50 -6.19
CA ILE A 190 -4.36 14.48 -6.61
C ILE A 190 -3.11 13.76 -7.12
N GLU A 191 -2.59 12.78 -6.37
CA GLU A 191 -1.44 11.99 -6.80
C GLU A 191 -1.70 11.27 -8.15
N SER A 192 -2.92 10.77 -8.35
CA SER A 192 -3.31 10.15 -9.61
C SER A 192 -3.35 11.17 -10.76
N ASN A 193 -3.88 12.37 -10.53
CA ASN A 193 -3.92 13.44 -11.51
C ASN A 193 -2.51 13.89 -11.92
N VAL A 194 -1.61 14.05 -10.93
CA VAL A 194 -0.19 14.40 -11.19
C VAL A 194 0.50 13.29 -11.97
N THR A 195 0.29 12.04 -11.57
CA THR A 195 0.88 10.87 -12.26
C THR A 195 0.43 10.82 -13.72
N ALA A 196 -0.88 10.96 -13.97
CA ALA A 196 -1.43 10.95 -15.32
C ALA A 196 -0.91 12.13 -16.17
N HIS A 197 -0.80 13.32 -15.57
CA HIS A 197 -0.26 14.50 -16.24
C HIS A 197 1.19 14.30 -16.67
N VAL A 198 2.04 13.83 -15.76
CA VAL A 198 3.47 13.61 -16.04
C VAL A 198 3.65 12.51 -17.08
N LEU A 199 2.92 11.40 -16.97
CA LEU A 199 2.97 10.31 -17.96
C LEU A 199 2.51 10.76 -19.35
N GLY A 200 1.51 11.66 -19.41
CA GLY A 200 1.04 12.22 -20.68
C GLY A 200 2.07 13.09 -21.41
N LEU A 201 3.05 13.63 -20.67
CA LEU A 201 4.15 14.44 -21.22
C LEU A 201 5.44 13.63 -21.40
N ALA A 202 5.60 12.51 -20.71
CA ALA A 202 6.80 11.72 -20.71
C ALA A 202 6.90 10.80 -21.95
N LYS A 203 8.11 10.57 -22.41
CA LYS A 203 8.42 9.46 -23.32
C LYS A 203 8.68 8.22 -22.47
N VAL A 204 7.68 7.36 -22.39
CA VAL A 204 7.79 6.11 -21.66
C VAL A 204 8.58 5.11 -22.54
N SER A 205 9.66 4.53 -21.99
CA SER A 205 10.40 3.42 -22.58
C SER A 205 10.18 2.17 -21.72
N ASP A 206 10.16 1.01 -22.35
CA ASP A 206 10.09 -0.30 -21.69
C ASP A 206 11.35 -0.61 -20.85
#